data_ba18487bd06e8d47e3436bb8291e662c
#
_entry.id   ba18487bd06e8d47e3436bb8291e662c
#
_cell.length_a   1.000
_cell.length_b   1.000
_cell.length_c   1.000
_cell.angle_alpha   90.00
_cell.angle_beta   90.00
_cell.angle_gamma   90.00
#
_symmetry.space_group_name_H-M   'P 1'
#
loop_
_entity.id
_entity.type
_entity.pdbx_description
1 polymer ?
#
loop_
_entity_poly.entity_id
_entity_poly.type
_entity_poly.pdbx_seq_one_letter_code
_entity_poly.pdbx_strand_id
1 'polypeptide(L)'
;MSRYKLWKTTMLPLERLQRSNTIENLWIYILSRLKKGEIYGWEIPATIEREFGFKPGKITPYRVLYRLEKEGFVKSQLKERRRIYEITEKGKKELEKAKKFYQEILNKLK
;
A
#
# COMPACT_ATOMS: atom_id res chain seq x y z
N MET A 1 10.54 17.74 27.38
CA MET A 1 9.79 17.35 26.17
C MET A 1 10.32 16.03 25.65
N SER A 2 9.43 15.13 25.28
CA SER A 2 9.85 13.82 24.78
C SER A 2 10.38 13.97 23.34
N ARG A 3 11.26 13.05 22.94
CA ARG A 3 11.78 13.04 21.58
C ARG A 3 10.68 12.83 20.54
N TYR A 4 9.69 12.06 20.90
CA TYR A 4 8.56 11.81 20.03
C TYR A 4 7.81 13.10 19.70
N LYS A 5 7.56 13.92 20.71
CA LYS A 5 6.87 15.18 20.51
C LYS A 5 7.67 16.11 19.62
N LEU A 6 8.99 16.21 19.90
CA LEU A 6 9.88 17.06 19.12
C LEU A 6 9.90 16.62 17.65
N TRP A 7 9.98 15.33 17.42
CA TRP A 7 10.00 14.79 16.08
C TRP A 7 8.74 15.15 15.32
N LYS A 8 7.58 15.01 15.96
CA LYS A 8 6.31 15.33 15.33
C LYS A 8 6.18 16.80 14.99
N THR A 9 6.70 17.68 15.83
CA THR A 9 6.59 19.12 15.58
C THR A 9 7.49 19.61 14.45
N THR A 10 8.50 18.82 14.05
CA THR A 10 9.37 19.18 12.95
C THR A 10 8.85 18.76 11.59
N MET A 11 7.82 17.90 11.54
CA MET A 11 7.27 17.44 10.28
C MET A 11 6.26 18.43 9.72
N LEU A 12 6.47 18.87 8.48
CA LEU A 12 5.55 19.79 7.81
C LEU A 12 4.22 19.10 7.48
N PRO A 13 3.13 19.88 7.39
CA PRO A 13 1.82 19.31 7.09
C PRO A 13 1.79 18.46 5.83
N LEU A 14 2.41 18.91 4.75
CA LEU A 14 2.45 18.13 3.50
C LEU A 14 3.22 16.84 3.66
N GLU A 15 4.31 16.87 4.43
CA GLU A 15 5.09 15.65 4.69
C GLU A 15 4.25 14.61 5.43
N ARG A 16 3.45 15.07 6.40
CA ARG A 16 2.55 14.16 7.12
C ARG A 16 1.51 13.56 6.18
N LEU A 17 0.96 14.38 5.30
CA LEU A 17 -0.02 13.91 4.33
C LEU A 17 0.59 12.88 3.39
N GLN A 18 1.79 13.15 2.89
CA GLN A 18 2.49 12.23 2.01
C GLN A 18 2.77 10.91 2.70
N ARG A 19 3.25 10.94 3.94
CA ARG A 19 3.54 9.72 4.69
C ARG A 19 2.27 8.90 4.94
N SER A 20 1.19 9.58 5.31
CA SER A 20 -0.10 8.97 5.56
C SER A 20 -0.66 8.28 4.32
N ASN A 21 -0.39 8.84 3.16
CA ASN A 21 -0.92 8.34 1.89
C ASN A 21 0.07 7.50 1.10
N THR A 22 1.21 7.15 1.69
CA THR A 22 2.18 6.23 1.08
C THR A 22 2.44 5.06 2.03
N ILE A 23 3.41 5.21 2.93
CA ILE A 23 3.86 4.12 3.80
C ILE A 23 2.74 3.62 4.72
N GLU A 24 1.94 4.54 5.26
CA GLU A 24 0.88 4.17 6.21
C GLU A 24 -0.35 3.56 5.55
N ASN A 25 -0.46 3.66 4.23
CA ASN A 25 -1.56 3.06 3.48
C ASN A 25 -1.04 2.29 2.27
N LEU A 26 -0.03 1.49 2.52
CA LEU A 26 0.67 0.73 1.49
C LEU A 26 -0.25 -0.21 0.71
N TRP A 27 -1.33 -0.67 1.33
CA TRP A 27 -2.25 -1.62 0.72
C TRP A 27 -2.82 -1.12 -0.61
N ILE A 28 -3.05 0.19 -0.75
CA ILE A 28 -3.59 0.78 -1.97
C ILE A 28 -2.62 0.55 -3.13
N TYR A 29 -1.34 0.75 -2.88
CA TYR A 29 -0.31 0.60 -3.92
C TYR A 29 -0.10 -0.85 -4.28
N ILE A 30 -0.16 -1.74 -3.30
CA ILE A 30 -0.05 -3.17 -3.55
C ILE A 30 -1.22 -3.64 -4.42
N LEU A 31 -2.45 -3.29 -4.06
CA LEU A 31 -3.61 -3.67 -4.86
C LEU A 31 -3.56 -3.07 -6.26
N SER A 32 -3.11 -1.84 -6.37
CA SER A 32 -2.97 -1.18 -7.67
C SER A 32 -1.98 -1.93 -8.56
N ARG A 33 -0.85 -2.35 -7.99
CA ARG A 33 0.13 -3.13 -8.76
C ARG A 33 -0.43 -4.51 -9.14
N LEU A 34 -1.10 -5.17 -8.21
CA LEU A 34 -1.67 -6.50 -8.47
C LEU A 34 -2.76 -6.46 -9.52
N LYS A 35 -3.42 -5.33 -9.71
CA LYS A 35 -4.41 -5.18 -10.78
C LYS A 35 -3.80 -5.36 -12.16
N LYS A 36 -2.50 -5.12 -12.30
CA LYS A 36 -1.78 -5.31 -13.57
C LYS A 36 -1.41 -6.77 -13.82
N GLY A 37 -1.50 -7.63 -12.80
CA GLY A 37 -1.14 -9.02 -12.92
C GLY A 37 -0.46 -9.54 -11.67
N GLU A 38 -0.34 -10.85 -11.56
CA GLU A 38 0.26 -11.48 -10.41
C GLU A 38 1.75 -11.12 -10.29
N ILE A 39 2.26 -11.20 -9.05
CA ILE A 39 3.64 -10.86 -8.77
C ILE A 39 4.11 -11.66 -7.55
N TYR A 40 5.38 -12.02 -7.53
CA TYR A 40 5.98 -12.64 -6.36
C TYR A 40 6.08 -11.64 -5.22
N GLY A 41 5.84 -12.12 -3.99
CA GLY A 41 5.90 -11.25 -2.81
C GLY A 41 7.25 -10.55 -2.67
N TRP A 42 8.34 -11.25 -2.97
CA TRP A 42 9.69 -10.70 -2.82
C TRP A 42 9.97 -9.55 -3.81
N GLU A 43 9.22 -9.48 -4.91
CA GLU A 43 9.40 -8.41 -5.90
C GLU A 43 8.69 -7.11 -5.52
N ILE A 44 7.75 -7.17 -4.59
CA ILE A 44 6.89 -6.02 -4.27
C ILE A 44 7.65 -4.79 -3.81
N PRO A 45 8.62 -4.88 -2.87
CA PRO A 45 9.30 -3.67 -2.40
C PRO A 45 9.95 -2.86 -3.51
N ALA A 46 10.72 -3.54 -4.38
CA ALA A 46 11.39 -2.85 -5.48
C ALA A 46 10.41 -2.31 -6.51
N THR A 47 9.33 -3.05 -6.74
CA THR A 47 8.29 -2.64 -7.68
C THR A 47 7.57 -1.37 -7.20
N ILE A 48 7.24 -1.31 -5.92
CA ILE A 48 6.59 -0.13 -5.34
C ILE A 48 7.50 1.09 -5.47
N GLU A 49 8.78 0.91 -5.16
CA GLU A 49 9.75 2.01 -5.27
C GLU A 49 9.86 2.50 -6.71
N ARG A 50 9.97 1.58 -7.65
CA ARG A 50 10.11 1.92 -9.06
C ARG A 50 8.88 2.60 -9.64
N GLU A 51 7.68 2.09 -9.31
CA GLU A 51 6.44 2.58 -9.92
C GLU A 51 5.82 3.75 -9.19
N PHE A 52 6.01 3.85 -7.89
CA PHE A 52 5.33 4.88 -7.09
C PHE A 52 6.28 5.85 -6.38
N GLY A 53 7.59 5.62 -6.48
CA GLY A 53 8.57 6.60 -6.03
C GLY A 53 8.85 6.67 -4.54
N PHE A 54 8.47 5.66 -3.75
CA PHE A 54 8.83 5.64 -2.34
C PHE A 54 9.23 4.23 -1.90
N LYS A 55 10.02 4.13 -0.84
CA LYS A 55 10.48 2.85 -0.33
C LYS A 55 9.54 2.35 0.76
N PRO A 56 8.87 1.21 0.55
CA PRO A 56 7.93 0.69 1.55
C PRO A 56 8.60 -0.05 2.70
N GLY A 57 9.93 -0.22 2.67
CA GLY A 57 10.64 -1.04 3.62
C GLY A 57 10.68 -2.48 3.18
N LYS A 58 11.42 -3.32 3.92
CA LYS A 58 11.59 -4.73 3.56
C LYS A 58 10.56 -5.64 4.21
N ILE A 59 10.13 -5.31 5.42
CA ILE A 59 9.24 -6.16 6.19
C ILE A 59 7.78 -5.76 6.05
N THR A 60 7.50 -4.47 6.02
CA THR A 60 6.14 -3.95 5.98
C THR A 60 5.28 -4.52 4.84
N PRO A 61 5.79 -4.65 3.60
CA PRO A 61 4.97 -5.24 2.53
C PRO A 61 4.45 -6.64 2.85
N TYR A 62 5.26 -7.47 3.52
CA TYR A 62 4.83 -8.83 3.87
C TYR A 62 3.71 -8.81 4.91
N ARG A 63 3.77 -7.90 5.87
CA ARG A 63 2.71 -7.75 6.87
C ARG A 63 1.41 -7.31 6.21
N VAL A 64 1.51 -6.38 5.28
CA VAL A 64 0.33 -5.88 4.57
C VAL A 64 -0.27 -6.97 3.69
N LEU A 65 0.57 -7.72 2.97
CA LEU A 65 0.11 -8.85 2.16
C LEU A 65 -0.60 -9.90 3.01
N TYR A 66 -0.04 -10.22 4.17
CA TYR A 66 -0.64 -11.18 5.07
C TYR A 66 -2.05 -10.73 5.49
N ARG A 67 -2.20 -9.47 5.85
CA ARG A 67 -3.50 -8.91 6.21
C ARG A 67 -4.47 -8.91 5.04
N LEU A 68 -4.01 -8.48 3.89
CA LEU A 68 -4.85 -8.45 2.68
C LEU A 68 -5.36 -9.84 2.33
N GLU A 69 -4.51 -10.85 2.46
CA GLU A 69 -4.91 -12.22 2.17
C GLU A 69 -5.91 -12.72 3.21
N LYS A 70 -5.64 -12.45 4.49
CA LYS A 70 -6.54 -12.84 5.57
C LYS A 70 -7.93 -12.22 5.41
N GLU A 71 -7.98 -11.00 4.90
CA GLU A 71 -9.24 -10.29 4.70
C GLU A 71 -9.87 -10.56 3.33
N GLY A 72 -9.23 -11.36 2.50
CA GLY A 72 -9.79 -11.78 1.22
C GLY A 72 -9.57 -10.84 0.05
N PHE A 73 -8.73 -9.83 0.19
CA PHE A 73 -8.46 -8.87 -0.89
C PHE A 73 -7.43 -9.37 -1.88
N VAL A 74 -6.56 -10.28 -1.46
CA VAL A 74 -5.60 -10.96 -2.32
C VAL A 74 -5.62 -12.43 -2.00
N LYS A 75 -5.07 -13.24 -2.92
CA LYS A 75 -4.83 -14.66 -2.68
C LYS A 75 -3.43 -14.99 -3.17
N SER A 76 -2.86 -16.07 -2.65
CA SER A 76 -1.50 -16.45 -2.99
C SER A 76 -1.40 -17.95 -3.15
N GLN A 77 -0.36 -18.38 -3.85
CA GLN A 77 -0.03 -19.79 -3.96
C GLN A 77 1.48 -19.93 -4.04
N LEU A 78 1.97 -21.10 -3.64
CA LEU A 78 3.38 -21.41 -3.78
C LEU A 78 3.67 -21.81 -5.22
N LYS A 79 4.69 -21.18 -5.79
CA LYS A 79 5.16 -21.51 -7.12
C LYS A 79 6.68 -21.47 -7.06
N GLU A 80 7.32 -22.62 -7.33
CA GLU A 80 8.76 -22.74 -7.24
C GLU A 80 9.33 -22.29 -5.89
N ARG A 81 8.68 -22.75 -4.81
CA ARG A 81 9.04 -22.45 -3.42
C ARG A 81 8.87 -20.99 -3.02
N ARG A 82 8.23 -20.16 -3.85
CA ARG A 82 7.99 -18.76 -3.57
C ARG A 82 6.52 -18.46 -3.69
N ARG A 83 6.06 -17.51 -2.91
CA ARG A 83 4.65 -17.18 -2.88
C ARG A 83 4.36 -16.10 -3.92
N ILE A 84 3.42 -16.40 -4.81
CA ILE A 84 2.96 -15.45 -5.82
C ILE A 84 1.56 -14.98 -5.44
N TYR A 85 1.31 -13.69 -5.62
CA TYR A 85 0.08 -13.05 -5.19
C TYR A 85 -0.72 -12.53 -6.37
N GLU A 86 -2.04 -12.60 -6.23
CA GLU A 86 -2.94 -11.98 -7.20
C GLU A 86 -4.10 -11.31 -6.47
N ILE A 87 -4.70 -10.31 -7.10
CA ILE A 87 -5.83 -9.59 -6.53
C ILE A 87 -7.12 -10.38 -6.74
N THR A 88 -8.03 -10.32 -5.75
CA THR A 88 -9.35 -10.93 -5.87
C THR A 88 -10.35 -9.90 -6.36
N GLU A 89 -11.57 -10.34 -6.69
CA GLU A 89 -12.64 -9.41 -7.03
C GLU A 89 -12.95 -8.46 -5.87
N LYS A 90 -12.91 -8.98 -4.65
CA LYS A 90 -13.08 -8.16 -3.45
C LYS A 90 -11.99 -7.09 -3.36
N GLY A 91 -10.74 -7.46 -3.70
CA GLY A 91 -9.62 -6.52 -3.69
C GLY A 91 -9.79 -5.43 -4.74
N LYS A 92 -10.26 -5.79 -5.93
CA LYS A 92 -10.52 -4.81 -6.99
C LYS A 92 -11.57 -3.79 -6.56
N LYS A 93 -12.63 -4.26 -5.91
CA LYS A 93 -13.68 -3.38 -5.40
C LYS A 93 -13.17 -2.45 -4.32
N GLU A 94 -12.31 -2.96 -3.44
CA GLU A 94 -11.74 -2.15 -2.38
C GLU A 94 -10.85 -1.05 -2.94
N LEU A 95 -10.07 -1.37 -3.95
CA LEU A 95 -9.24 -0.37 -4.63
C LEU A 95 -10.09 0.73 -5.26
N GLU A 96 -11.20 0.35 -5.90
CA GLU A 96 -12.09 1.34 -6.51
C GLU A 96 -12.74 2.24 -5.47
N LYS A 97 -13.08 1.69 -4.30
CA LYS A 97 -13.61 2.49 -3.18
C LYS A 97 -12.58 3.50 -2.70
N ALA A 98 -11.32 3.11 -2.63
CA ALA A 98 -10.24 4.01 -2.22
C ALA A 98 -10.06 5.14 -3.22
N LYS A 99 -10.07 4.83 -4.51
CA LYS A 99 -9.95 5.83 -5.56
C LYS A 99 -11.10 6.84 -5.51
N LYS A 100 -12.31 6.33 -5.31
CA LYS A 100 -13.49 7.18 -5.19
C LYS A 100 -13.39 8.09 -3.96
N PHE A 101 -12.90 7.56 -2.86
CA PHE A 101 -12.69 8.33 -1.63
C PHE A 101 -11.75 9.51 -1.88
N TYR A 102 -10.63 9.27 -2.53
CA TYR A 102 -9.68 10.34 -2.87
C TYR A 102 -10.32 11.37 -3.81
N GLN A 103 -11.07 10.92 -4.78
CA GLN A 103 -11.75 11.83 -5.70
C GLN A 103 -12.76 12.72 -4.98
N GLU A 104 -13.51 12.15 -4.04
CA GLU A 104 -14.45 12.92 -3.24
C GLU A 104 -13.77 13.97 -2.39
N ILE A 105 -12.62 13.64 -1.81
CA ILE A 105 -11.84 14.62 -1.04
C ILE A 105 -11.42 15.78 -1.95
N LEU A 106 -10.85 15.45 -3.10
CA LEU A 106 -10.42 16.48 -4.05
C LEU A 106 -11.58 17.37 -4.46
N ASN A 107 -12.74 16.81 -4.71
CA ASN A 107 -13.92 17.56 -5.11
C ASN A 107 -14.41 18.52 -4.00
N LYS A 108 -14.20 18.15 -2.75
CA LYS A 108 -14.60 18.96 -1.60
C LYS A 108 -13.59 20.06 -1.28
N LEU A 109 -12.34 19.89 -1.66
CA LEU A 109 -11.29 20.88 -1.44
C LEU A 109 -11.33 21.89 -2.59
N LYS A 110 -11.79 23.06 -2.29
CA LYS A 110 -11.92 24.11 -3.31
C LYS A 110 -10.94 25.26 -3.06
#